data_5e994ec40c56b86c9508ee17c0b9b581
#
_entry.id   5e994ec40c56b86c9508ee17c0b9b581
#
_cell.length_a   1.000
_cell.length_b   1.000
_cell.length_c   1.000
_cell.angle_alpha   90.00
_cell.angle_beta   90.00
_cell.angle_gamma   90.00
#
_symmetry.space_group_name_H-M   'P 1'
#
loop_
_entity.id
_entity.type
_entity.pdbx_description
1 polymer ?
#
loop_
_entity_poly.entity_id
_entity_poly.type
_entity_poly.pdbx_seq_one_letter_code
_entity_poly.pdbx_strand_id
1 'polypeptide(L)'
;MRLLLDEMISPAIARELRERGFEVDAVKRDRPELEAVPDREIVQRMTAERRAVVTNDIADFLPIHERILASGEEHYGMLFTHDATLARNKAAVPTWVETLATFLAQHQADDALRSRVHYLG
;
A
#
# COMPACT_ATOMS: atom_id res chain seq x y z
N MET A 1 7.50 8.95 -1.09
CA MET A 1 6.45 8.02 -1.62
C MET A 1 5.19 8.14 -0.77
N ARG A 2 4.04 8.00 -1.39
CA ARG A 2 2.74 8.10 -0.75
C ARG A 2 2.07 6.74 -0.79
N LEU A 3 1.45 6.31 0.30
CA LEU A 3 0.87 4.97 0.42
C LEU A 3 -0.62 4.98 0.72
N LEU A 4 -1.29 3.94 0.26
CA LEU A 4 -2.61 3.54 0.74
C LEU A 4 -2.49 2.14 1.34
N LEU A 5 -2.92 1.98 2.59
CA LEU A 5 -3.01 0.66 3.22
C LEU A 5 -4.37 0.05 2.91
N ASP A 6 -4.37 -1.17 2.37
CA ASP A 6 -5.58 -1.88 1.99
C ASP A 6 -6.52 -2.09 3.19
N GLU A 7 -7.79 -2.36 2.89
CA GLU A 7 -8.88 -2.45 3.85
C GLU A 7 -8.60 -3.39 5.04
N MET A 8 -7.81 -4.44 4.82
CA MET A 8 -7.50 -5.44 5.85
C MET A 8 -6.35 -5.04 6.78
N ILE A 9 -5.70 -3.91 6.54
CA ILE A 9 -4.55 -3.45 7.32
C ILE A 9 -5.02 -2.38 8.31
N SER A 10 -4.51 -2.45 9.55
CA SER A 10 -4.94 -1.56 10.63
C SER A 10 -4.72 -0.08 10.31
N PRO A 11 -5.75 0.77 10.48
CA PRO A 11 -5.59 2.22 10.30
C PRO A 11 -4.67 2.87 11.33
N ALA A 12 -4.40 2.21 12.45
CA ALA A 12 -3.45 2.72 13.45
C ALA A 12 -2.04 2.86 12.87
N ILE A 13 -1.68 1.97 11.93
CA ILE A 13 -0.38 2.02 11.25
C ILE A 13 -0.27 3.31 10.43
N ALA A 14 -1.29 3.64 9.65
CA ALA A 14 -1.31 4.86 8.85
C ALA A 14 -1.23 6.10 9.74
N ARG A 15 -1.98 6.12 10.85
CA ARG A 15 -1.96 7.24 11.79
C ARG A 15 -0.57 7.48 12.35
N GLU A 16 0.11 6.43 12.82
CA GLU A 16 1.44 6.57 13.39
C GLU A 16 2.47 7.00 12.35
N LEU A 17 2.35 6.53 11.12
CA LEU A 17 3.23 6.97 10.04
C LEU A 17 3.01 8.44 9.68
N ARG A 18 1.75 8.91 9.68
CA ARG A 18 1.48 10.33 9.47
C ARG A 18 2.06 11.19 10.58
N GLU A 19 2.04 10.72 11.83
CA GLU A 19 2.67 11.42 12.96
C GLU A 19 4.18 11.54 12.79
N ARG A 20 4.79 10.62 12.04
CA ARG A 20 6.21 10.68 11.69
C ARG A 20 6.50 11.50 10.43
N GLY A 21 5.49 12.10 9.82
CA GLY A 21 5.64 12.96 8.64
C GLY A 21 5.51 12.27 7.31
N PHE A 22 5.10 10.99 7.27
CA PHE A 22 4.86 10.27 6.01
C PHE A 22 3.43 10.42 5.53
N GLU A 23 3.23 10.39 4.21
CA GLU A 23 1.91 10.47 3.59
C GLU A 23 1.32 9.07 3.40
N VAL A 24 0.58 8.61 4.39
CA VAL A 24 -0.03 7.28 4.40
C VAL A 24 -1.48 7.40 4.83
N ASP A 25 -2.38 6.87 4.02
CA ASP A 25 -3.79 6.71 4.35
C ASP A 25 -4.13 5.23 4.46
N ALA A 26 -5.08 4.89 5.30
CA ALA A 26 -5.70 3.56 5.34
C ALA A 26 -7.10 3.64 4.75
N VAL A 27 -7.54 2.60 4.03
CA VAL A 27 -8.90 2.52 3.53
C VAL A 27 -9.86 2.64 4.71
N LYS A 28 -9.66 1.83 5.75
CA LYS A 28 -10.42 1.97 6.99
C LYS A 28 -10.11 3.32 7.62
N ARG A 29 -11.15 4.03 8.03
CA ARG A 29 -11.13 5.33 8.70
C ARG A 29 -10.74 6.51 7.83
N ASP A 30 -9.66 6.41 7.07
CA ASP A 30 -9.15 7.58 6.36
C ASP A 30 -9.84 7.79 5.02
N ARG A 31 -10.21 6.68 4.36
CA ARG A 31 -10.77 6.71 3.02
C ARG A 31 -12.02 5.82 2.93
N PRO A 32 -13.10 6.17 3.64
CA PRO A 32 -14.32 5.34 3.65
C PRO A 32 -14.96 5.20 2.28
N GLU A 33 -14.74 6.14 1.37
CA GLU A 33 -15.23 6.05 -0.01
C GLU A 33 -14.58 4.89 -0.79
N LEU A 34 -13.46 4.36 -0.32
CA LEU A 34 -12.77 3.24 -0.96
C LEU A 34 -13.19 1.87 -0.40
N GLU A 35 -13.96 1.84 0.68
CA GLU A 35 -14.44 0.58 1.24
C GLU A 35 -15.33 -0.14 0.21
N ALA A 36 -15.10 -1.45 0.06
CA ALA A 36 -15.81 -2.31 -0.90
C ALA A 36 -15.67 -1.89 -2.37
N VAL A 37 -14.75 -1.00 -2.70
CA VAL A 37 -14.43 -0.67 -4.08
C VAL A 37 -13.57 -1.81 -4.66
N PRO A 38 -13.86 -2.27 -5.90
CA PRO A 38 -13.06 -3.33 -6.52
C PRO A 38 -11.57 -2.97 -6.59
N ASP A 39 -10.71 -3.96 -6.40
CA ASP A 39 -9.26 -3.76 -6.34
C ASP A 39 -8.70 -3.03 -7.56
N ARG A 40 -9.20 -3.36 -8.76
CA ARG A 40 -8.76 -2.71 -9.99
C ARG A 40 -9.06 -1.21 -9.96
N GLU A 41 -10.22 -0.82 -9.45
CA GLU A 41 -10.59 0.59 -9.33
C GLU A 41 -9.77 1.30 -8.25
N ILE A 42 -9.45 0.60 -7.15
CA ILE A 42 -8.54 1.12 -6.12
C ILE A 42 -7.20 1.50 -6.77
N VAL A 43 -6.63 0.59 -7.56
CA VAL A 43 -5.35 0.85 -8.24
C VAL A 43 -5.46 2.04 -9.20
N GLN A 44 -6.56 2.14 -9.95
CA GLN A 44 -6.78 3.27 -10.87
C GLN A 44 -6.84 4.60 -10.13
N ARG A 45 -7.57 4.65 -9.02
CA ARG A 45 -7.68 5.87 -8.20
C ARG A 45 -6.35 6.23 -7.56
N MET A 46 -5.61 5.24 -7.07
CA MET A 46 -4.30 5.49 -6.45
C MET A 46 -3.26 5.91 -7.49
N THR A 47 -3.37 5.45 -8.71
CA THR A 47 -2.53 5.93 -9.82
C THR A 47 -2.75 7.42 -10.04
N ALA A 48 -4.00 7.89 -10.04
CA ALA A 48 -4.31 9.30 -10.18
C ALA A 48 -3.76 10.14 -9.01
N GLU A 49 -3.70 9.56 -7.81
CA GLU A 49 -3.17 10.23 -6.61
C GLU A 49 -1.67 10.02 -6.42
N ARG A 50 -1.04 9.25 -7.29
CA ARG A 50 0.37 8.85 -7.18
C ARG A 50 0.69 8.15 -5.87
N ARG A 51 -0.18 7.22 -5.47
CA ARG A 51 0.01 6.40 -4.27
C ARG A 51 0.29 4.95 -4.63
N ALA A 52 1.22 4.34 -3.90
CA ALA A 52 1.41 2.90 -3.93
C ALA A 52 0.41 2.23 -2.99
N VAL A 53 -0.05 1.03 -3.34
CA VAL A 53 -0.97 0.25 -2.52
C VAL A 53 -0.20 -0.80 -1.72
N VAL A 54 -0.44 -0.86 -0.42
CA VAL A 54 0.10 -1.89 0.47
C VAL A 54 -1.00 -2.90 0.75
N THR A 55 -0.77 -4.16 0.42
CA THR A 55 -1.76 -5.22 0.60
C THR A 55 -1.10 -6.57 0.88
N ASN A 56 -1.83 -7.43 1.58
CA ASN A 56 -1.45 -8.84 1.72
C ASN A 56 -2.19 -9.73 0.72
N ASP A 57 -3.08 -9.17 -0.08
CA ASP A 57 -3.88 -9.92 -1.06
C ASP A 57 -3.16 -10.01 -2.40
N ILE A 58 -2.06 -10.77 -2.39
CA ILE A 58 -1.20 -10.92 -3.56
C ILE A 58 -1.95 -11.59 -4.71
N ALA A 59 -2.80 -12.58 -4.39
CA ALA A 59 -3.54 -13.33 -5.41
C ALA A 59 -4.46 -12.43 -6.25
N ASP A 60 -5.03 -11.38 -5.64
CA ASP A 60 -5.92 -10.45 -6.35
C ASP A 60 -5.16 -9.31 -7.03
N PHE A 61 -4.11 -8.80 -6.41
CA PHE A 61 -3.40 -7.62 -6.92
C PHE A 61 -2.31 -7.93 -7.95
N LEU A 62 -1.65 -9.08 -7.87
CA LEU A 62 -0.62 -9.43 -8.85
C LEU A 62 -1.16 -9.53 -10.28
N PRO A 63 -2.32 -10.17 -10.53
CA PRO A 63 -2.90 -10.16 -11.88
C PRO A 63 -3.25 -8.76 -12.40
N ILE A 64 -3.64 -7.84 -11.51
CA ILE A 64 -3.91 -6.45 -11.89
C ILE A 64 -2.63 -5.79 -12.37
N HIS A 65 -1.53 -5.96 -11.64
CA HIS A 65 -0.20 -5.47 -12.02
C HIS A 65 0.18 -5.98 -13.41
N GLU A 66 0.03 -7.28 -13.65
CA GLU A 66 0.38 -7.91 -14.92
C GLU A 66 -0.45 -7.36 -16.08
N ARG A 67 -1.74 -7.13 -15.89
CA ARG A 67 -2.62 -6.54 -16.91
C ARG A 67 -2.25 -5.11 -17.23
N ILE A 68 -1.93 -4.32 -16.21
CA ILE A 68 -1.52 -2.93 -16.39
C ILE A 68 -0.27 -2.86 -17.26
N LEU A 69 0.73 -3.69 -16.96
CA LEU A 69 1.97 -3.72 -17.75
C LEU A 69 1.69 -4.20 -19.19
N ALA A 70 0.85 -5.22 -19.34
CA ALA A 70 0.53 -5.76 -20.66
C ALA A 70 -0.20 -4.75 -21.55
N SER A 71 -0.98 -3.84 -20.96
CA SER A 71 -1.71 -2.80 -21.70
C SER A 71 -0.88 -1.54 -21.95
N GLY A 72 0.36 -1.49 -21.47
CA GLY A 72 1.21 -0.31 -21.61
C GLY A 72 0.85 0.83 -20.67
N GLU A 73 -0.02 0.56 -19.68
CA GLU A 73 -0.37 1.54 -18.65
C GLU A 73 0.60 1.49 -17.47
N GLU A 74 0.37 2.32 -16.46
CA GLU A 74 1.22 2.38 -15.28
C GLU A 74 0.42 2.41 -13.99
N HIS A 75 1.08 2.08 -12.88
CA HIS A 75 0.61 2.35 -11.53
C HIS A 75 1.79 2.87 -10.69
N TYR A 76 1.53 3.32 -9.48
CA TYR A 76 2.59 3.93 -8.66
C TYR A 76 3.19 2.99 -7.63
N GLY A 77 2.90 1.71 -7.73
CA GLY A 77 3.56 0.67 -6.94
C GLY A 77 2.59 -0.19 -6.16
N MET A 78 3.03 -1.42 -5.92
CA MET A 78 2.34 -2.36 -5.04
C MET A 78 3.36 -2.94 -4.07
N LEU A 79 3.07 -2.80 -2.78
CA LEU A 79 3.87 -3.37 -1.70
C LEU A 79 3.11 -4.57 -1.16
N PHE A 80 3.64 -5.76 -1.37
CA PHE A 80 3.02 -7.00 -0.94
C PHE A 80 3.59 -7.47 0.39
N THR A 81 2.69 -7.86 1.28
CA THR A 81 3.06 -8.38 2.61
C THR A 81 2.52 -9.78 2.81
N HIS A 82 3.11 -10.52 3.74
CA HIS A 82 2.66 -11.84 4.14
C HIS A 82 2.35 -11.85 5.63
N ASP A 83 1.26 -12.52 6.02
CA ASP A 83 0.89 -12.63 7.44
C ASP A 83 1.95 -13.36 8.27
N ALA A 84 2.76 -14.19 7.64
CA ALA A 84 3.85 -14.88 8.32
C ALA A 84 4.97 -13.96 8.81
N THR A 85 5.18 -12.82 8.12
CA THR A 85 6.22 -11.85 8.46
C THR A 85 5.66 -10.57 9.05
N LEU A 86 4.47 -10.16 8.60
CA LEU A 86 3.76 -8.99 9.11
C LEU A 86 2.32 -9.39 9.43
N ALA A 87 2.10 -9.92 10.61
CA ALA A 87 0.78 -10.36 11.05
C ALA A 87 -0.20 -9.19 11.19
N ARG A 88 -1.48 -9.43 10.91
CA ARG A 88 -2.52 -8.39 10.97
C ARG A 88 -3.23 -8.38 12.34
N ASN A 89 -2.48 -8.16 13.40
CA ASN A 89 -3.02 -8.04 14.75
C ASN A 89 -2.43 -6.82 15.45
N LYS A 90 -3.01 -6.46 16.61
CA LYS A 90 -2.58 -5.28 17.37
C LYS A 90 -1.12 -5.35 17.81
N ALA A 91 -0.65 -6.52 18.17
CA ALA A 91 0.72 -6.70 18.63
C ALA A 91 1.77 -6.43 17.54
N ALA A 92 1.37 -6.58 16.27
CA ALA A 92 2.27 -6.37 15.14
C ALA A 92 2.32 -4.91 14.67
N VAL A 93 1.45 -4.03 15.13
CA VAL A 93 1.41 -2.62 14.69
C VAL A 93 2.78 -1.94 14.79
N PRO A 94 3.52 -2.03 15.90
CA PRO A 94 4.85 -1.41 15.96
C PRO A 94 5.81 -1.93 14.90
N THR A 95 5.78 -3.24 14.60
CA THR A 95 6.62 -3.83 13.55
C THR A 95 6.24 -3.29 12.18
N TRP A 96 4.94 -3.18 11.88
CA TRP A 96 4.46 -2.56 10.65
C TRP A 96 4.97 -1.14 10.49
N VAL A 97 4.84 -0.33 11.55
CA VAL A 97 5.26 1.07 11.52
C VAL A 97 6.75 1.19 11.23
N GLU A 98 7.59 0.42 11.95
CA GLU A 98 9.04 0.47 11.74
C GLU A 98 9.43 -0.03 10.34
N THR A 99 8.82 -1.11 9.88
CA THR A 99 9.11 -1.68 8.56
C THR A 99 8.77 -0.68 7.45
N LEU A 100 7.59 -0.09 7.50
CA LEU A 100 7.17 0.88 6.49
C LEU A 100 7.94 2.20 6.60
N ALA A 101 8.23 2.67 7.80
CA ALA A 101 9.02 3.89 7.99
C ALA A 101 10.42 3.73 7.40
N THR A 102 11.07 2.60 7.63
CA THR A 102 12.37 2.30 7.05
C THR A 102 12.31 2.28 5.52
N PHE A 103 11.29 1.60 4.97
CA PHE A 103 11.10 1.54 3.53
C PHE A 103 10.88 2.94 2.94
N LEU A 104 10.00 3.72 3.55
CA LEU A 104 9.67 5.07 3.07
C LEU A 104 10.86 6.03 3.14
N ALA A 105 11.68 5.90 4.17
CA ALA A 105 12.90 6.70 4.29
C ALA A 105 13.89 6.43 3.15
N GLN A 106 13.91 5.20 2.65
CA GLN A 106 14.78 4.76 1.55
C GLN A 106 14.18 5.00 0.17
N HIS A 107 12.87 5.26 0.08
CA HIS A 107 12.13 5.40 -1.18
C HIS A 107 11.25 6.66 -1.13
N GLN A 108 11.88 7.82 -1.14
CA GLN A 108 11.17 9.09 -0.91
C GLN A 108 10.41 9.60 -2.14
N ALA A 109 10.89 9.31 -3.34
CA ALA A 109 10.23 9.77 -4.56
C ALA A 109 8.87 9.09 -4.76
N ASP A 110 7.87 9.83 -5.24
CA ASP A 110 6.54 9.27 -5.50
C ASP A 110 6.56 8.15 -6.54
N ASP A 111 7.48 8.20 -7.48
CA ASP A 111 7.61 7.21 -8.57
C ASP A 111 8.63 6.12 -8.29
N ALA A 112 9.13 6.00 -7.06
CA ALA A 112 10.16 5.02 -6.70
C ALA A 112 9.77 3.59 -7.07
N LEU A 113 8.48 3.24 -6.98
CA LEU A 113 7.95 1.92 -7.37
C LEU A 113 7.00 1.99 -8.56
N ARG A 114 7.13 2.99 -9.42
CA ARG A 114 6.24 3.10 -10.56
C ARG A 114 6.28 1.83 -11.42
N SER A 115 5.09 1.24 -11.62
CA SER A 115 4.89 -0.01 -12.37
C SER A 115 5.70 -1.19 -11.84
N ARG A 116 5.98 -1.21 -10.55
CA ARG A 116 6.74 -2.26 -9.88
C ARG A 116 5.99 -2.86 -8.71
N VAL A 117 6.34 -4.08 -8.38
CA VAL A 117 5.91 -4.79 -7.18
C VAL A 117 7.11 -4.96 -6.27
N HIS A 118 6.92 -4.75 -4.98
CA HIS A 118 7.94 -4.98 -3.96
C HIS A 118 7.37 -5.85 -2.84
N TYR A 119 8.07 -6.89 -2.48
CA TYR A 119 7.69 -7.77 -1.37
C TYR A 119 8.33 -7.28 -0.09
N LEU A 120 7.51 -6.92 0.88
CA LEU A 120 7.92 -6.34 2.14
C LEU A 120 8.00 -7.42 3.22
N GLY A 121 9.06 -7.40 3.96
CA GLY A 121 9.30 -8.35 5.03
C GLY A 121 9.98 -9.60 4.60
#